data_2dfb56e5c8afc431120ad4757804afee
#
_entry.id   2dfb56e5c8afc431120ad4757804afee
#
_cell.length_a   1.000
_cell.length_b   1.000
_cell.length_c   1.000
_cell.angle_alpha   90.00
_cell.angle_beta   90.00
_cell.angle_gamma   90.00
#
_symmetry.space_group_name_H-M   'P 1'
#
loop_
_entity.id
_entity.type
_entity.pdbx_description
1 polymer ?
#
loop_
_entity_poly.entity_id
_entity_poly.type
_entity_poly.pdbx_seq_one_letter_code
_entity_poly.pdbx_strand_id
1 'polypeptide(L)'
;YLIVTNLTKDQPPRQYHVDVILSEIEKKLPKDTMVITTMDEPFLRHFELDVPNKNIHFGIAKSKYTYQHQLFENLNTYYCPKCGTKLKYDYYNFETLGKYNCPNCDFKWEEPLVLGNTLDLEEGTIVVNNKKVSIGGDMLFNAYNTLASFTFLKEIGLKEDKIIESINNHNHNKNMEFVKNKKRYKALNCKAENATTYNQCVYKVYLDKELKDVIIGWKEISRRYHHFDVSWLYDIEFELLNNDSLNKIYAVGIDKENIKKRLLLARIPEDKIITADSLSEIKKSVEASKAKMIYGILNFDYMEPFESTFKEDTL
;
A
#
# COMPACT_ATOMS: atom_id res chain seq x y z
N TYR A 1 -22.90 -9.61 -4.41
CA TYR A 1 -21.75 -8.77 -4.83
C TYR A 1 -20.45 -9.30 -4.25
N LEU A 2 -19.39 -9.28 -5.05
CA LEU A 2 -18.02 -9.51 -4.62
C LEU A 2 -17.19 -8.27 -4.96
N ILE A 3 -16.54 -7.67 -3.97
CA ILE A 3 -15.62 -6.55 -4.16
C ILE A 3 -14.22 -7.05 -3.90
N VAL A 4 -13.34 -7.01 -4.91
CA VAL A 4 -11.93 -7.39 -4.77
C VAL A 4 -11.07 -6.14 -4.95
N THR A 5 -10.54 -5.63 -3.85
CA THR A 5 -9.71 -4.42 -3.87
C THR A 5 -8.28 -4.68 -4.31
N ASN A 6 -7.75 -5.84 -3.96
CA ASN A 6 -6.46 -6.37 -4.41
C ASN A 6 -6.42 -7.89 -4.20
N LEU A 7 -5.47 -8.53 -4.85
CA LEU A 7 -5.15 -9.93 -4.63
C LEU A 7 -3.63 -10.07 -4.61
N THR A 8 -3.08 -10.51 -3.49
CA THR A 8 -1.65 -10.66 -3.25
C THR A 8 -1.32 -12.07 -2.80
N LYS A 9 -0.05 -12.45 -2.88
CA LYS A 9 0.47 -13.70 -2.33
C LYS A 9 0.02 -13.88 -0.87
N ASP A 10 -0.38 -15.10 -0.51
CA ASP A 10 -0.79 -15.41 0.85
C ASP A 10 0.39 -15.34 1.83
N GLN A 11 0.07 -15.11 3.08
CA GLN A 11 1.05 -15.01 4.16
C GLN A 11 1.70 -16.36 4.49
N PRO A 12 2.95 -16.37 4.99
CA PRO A 12 3.51 -17.57 5.60
C PRO A 12 2.59 -18.12 6.72
N PRO A 13 2.52 -19.43 6.96
CA PRO A 13 3.24 -20.49 6.25
C PRO A 13 2.59 -20.99 4.97
N ARG A 14 1.37 -20.51 4.63
CA ARG A 14 0.62 -21.03 3.48
C ARG A 14 1.27 -20.66 2.15
N GLN A 15 1.65 -19.39 1.99
CA GLN A 15 2.35 -18.85 0.81
C GLN A 15 1.70 -19.21 -0.54
N TYR A 16 0.37 -19.34 -0.58
CA TYR A 16 -0.33 -19.60 -1.82
C TYR A 16 -0.10 -18.48 -2.82
N HIS A 17 0.26 -18.88 -4.05
CA HIS A 17 0.35 -17.94 -5.16
C HIS A 17 -1.03 -17.35 -5.49
N VAL A 18 -1.04 -16.14 -6.02
CA VAL A 18 -2.28 -15.41 -6.34
C VAL A 18 -3.21 -16.19 -7.28
N ASP A 19 -2.66 -16.96 -8.22
CA ASP A 19 -3.44 -17.79 -9.15
C ASP A 19 -4.23 -18.88 -8.43
N VAL A 20 -3.68 -19.48 -7.39
CA VAL A 20 -4.36 -20.51 -6.59
C VAL A 20 -5.53 -19.87 -5.84
N ILE A 21 -5.31 -18.70 -5.25
CA ILE A 21 -6.35 -17.98 -4.51
C ILE A 21 -7.47 -17.56 -5.47
N LEU A 22 -7.13 -17.01 -6.62
CA LEU A 22 -8.08 -16.62 -7.67
C LEU A 22 -8.93 -17.82 -8.11
N SER A 23 -8.28 -18.91 -8.49
CA SER A 23 -8.97 -20.14 -8.96
C SER A 23 -9.94 -20.71 -7.92
N GLU A 24 -9.58 -20.64 -6.62
CA GLU A 24 -10.50 -21.10 -5.56
C GLU A 24 -11.71 -20.16 -5.37
N ILE A 25 -11.54 -18.85 -5.59
CA ILE A 25 -12.65 -17.90 -5.57
C ILE A 25 -13.56 -18.16 -6.77
N GLU A 26 -13.02 -18.25 -7.97
CA GLU A 26 -13.77 -18.45 -9.20
C GLU A 26 -14.62 -19.72 -9.20
N LYS A 27 -14.05 -20.84 -8.74
CA LYS A 27 -14.76 -22.12 -8.61
C LYS A 27 -16.00 -22.06 -7.71
N LYS A 28 -15.98 -21.16 -6.73
CA LYS A 28 -17.05 -21.03 -5.72
C LYS A 28 -17.95 -19.83 -5.93
N LEU A 29 -17.65 -18.99 -6.94
CA LEU A 29 -18.38 -17.76 -7.20
C LEU A 29 -19.77 -18.09 -7.78
N PRO A 30 -20.88 -17.72 -7.14
CA PRO A 30 -22.22 -17.89 -7.71
C PRO A 30 -22.35 -17.10 -9.02
N LYS A 31 -23.00 -17.67 -10.02
CA LYS A 31 -23.10 -17.11 -11.39
C LYS A 31 -23.81 -15.74 -11.44
N ASP A 32 -24.68 -15.46 -10.48
CA ASP A 32 -25.43 -14.21 -10.35
C ASP A 32 -24.70 -13.14 -9.52
N THR A 33 -23.52 -13.47 -9.00
CA THR A 33 -22.69 -12.51 -8.27
C THR A 33 -22.12 -11.46 -9.22
N MET A 34 -22.34 -10.19 -8.93
CA MET A 34 -21.67 -9.08 -9.58
C MET A 34 -20.30 -8.87 -8.97
N VAL A 35 -19.26 -8.78 -9.80
CA VAL A 35 -17.87 -8.61 -9.35
C VAL A 35 -17.44 -7.16 -9.58
N ILE A 36 -16.88 -6.54 -8.54
CA ILE A 36 -16.38 -5.17 -8.59
C ILE A 36 -14.88 -5.21 -8.33
N THR A 37 -14.09 -4.76 -9.31
CA THR A 37 -12.62 -4.75 -9.24
C THR A 37 -12.07 -3.43 -9.76
N THR A 38 -10.77 -3.18 -9.54
CA THR A 38 -10.13 -2.07 -10.23
C THR A 38 -9.73 -2.45 -11.67
N MET A 39 -9.94 -1.52 -12.59
CA MET A 39 -9.46 -1.63 -13.98
C MET A 39 -7.94 -1.54 -14.05
N ASP A 40 -7.32 -0.91 -13.05
CA ASP A 40 -5.89 -0.62 -13.04
C ASP A 40 -5.02 -1.86 -12.76
N GLU A 41 -5.61 -2.96 -12.23
CA GLU A 41 -4.89 -4.22 -11.97
C GLU A 41 -5.22 -5.26 -13.03
N PRO A 42 -4.29 -5.55 -13.95
CA PRO A 42 -4.55 -6.48 -15.05
C PRO A 42 -4.86 -7.90 -14.58
N PHE A 43 -4.31 -8.34 -13.45
CA PHE A 43 -4.54 -9.67 -12.92
C PHE A 43 -6.00 -9.88 -12.48
N LEU A 44 -6.64 -8.87 -11.90
CA LEU A 44 -8.05 -8.97 -11.50
C LEU A 44 -9.03 -9.07 -12.68
N ARG A 45 -8.55 -8.80 -13.91
CA ARG A 45 -9.35 -8.99 -15.13
C ARG A 45 -9.62 -10.46 -15.47
N HIS A 46 -8.97 -11.41 -14.80
CA HIS A 46 -9.33 -12.83 -14.87
C HIS A 46 -10.80 -13.05 -14.50
N PHE A 47 -11.34 -12.34 -13.51
CA PHE A 47 -12.78 -12.41 -13.18
C PHE A 47 -13.70 -12.06 -14.36
N GLU A 48 -13.21 -11.29 -15.31
CA GLU A 48 -13.96 -10.93 -16.52
C GLU A 48 -13.77 -11.94 -17.66
N LEU A 49 -12.59 -12.57 -17.72
CA LEU A 49 -12.21 -13.49 -18.78
C LEU A 49 -12.66 -14.93 -18.50
N ASP A 50 -12.57 -15.36 -17.25
CA ASP A 50 -12.67 -16.77 -16.87
C ASP A 50 -14.03 -17.15 -16.30
N VAL A 51 -14.83 -16.16 -15.84
CA VAL A 51 -16.18 -16.42 -15.29
C VAL A 51 -17.27 -15.60 -15.99
N PRO A 52 -18.50 -16.13 -16.15
CA PRO A 52 -19.59 -15.47 -16.85
C PRO A 52 -20.28 -14.36 -16.03
N ASN A 53 -19.69 -13.96 -14.93
CA ASN A 53 -20.26 -12.97 -14.03
C ASN A 53 -20.19 -11.56 -14.61
N LYS A 54 -21.20 -10.72 -14.29
CA LYS A 54 -21.13 -9.30 -14.62
C LYS A 54 -20.01 -8.64 -13.82
N ASN A 55 -19.14 -7.93 -14.52
CA ASN A 55 -18.02 -7.19 -13.93
C ASN A 55 -18.23 -5.69 -14.05
N ILE A 56 -17.85 -4.96 -13.00
CA ILE A 56 -17.86 -3.49 -12.96
C ILE A 56 -16.50 -3.03 -12.43
N HIS A 57 -15.97 -2.00 -13.07
CA HIS A 57 -14.64 -1.53 -12.75
C HIS A 57 -14.64 -0.08 -12.28
N PHE A 58 -13.71 0.19 -11.37
CA PHE A 58 -13.26 1.52 -11.00
C PHE A 58 -11.76 1.66 -11.29
N GLY A 59 -11.24 2.88 -11.27
CA GLY A 59 -9.81 3.12 -11.50
C GLY A 59 -9.41 4.53 -11.14
N ILE A 60 -8.10 4.81 -11.19
CA ILE A 60 -7.51 6.11 -10.92
C ILE A 60 -6.77 6.61 -12.17
N ALA A 61 -7.13 7.80 -12.62
CA ALA A 61 -6.45 8.47 -13.72
C ALA A 61 -5.02 8.87 -13.34
N LYS A 62 -4.22 9.23 -14.35
CA LYS A 62 -2.88 9.76 -14.14
C LYS A 62 -2.89 10.94 -13.17
N SER A 63 -1.99 10.91 -12.17
CA SER A 63 -1.87 11.93 -11.13
C SER A 63 -0.41 12.38 -10.94
N LYS A 64 -0.18 13.34 -10.05
CA LYS A 64 1.18 13.75 -9.65
C LYS A 64 2.01 12.64 -8.98
N TYR A 65 1.37 11.55 -8.57
CA TYR A 65 2.01 10.39 -7.93
C TYR A 65 2.30 9.25 -8.90
N THR A 66 1.91 9.35 -10.17
CA THR A 66 2.17 8.30 -11.16
C THR A 66 3.61 8.37 -11.66
N TYR A 67 4.15 7.22 -12.07
CA TYR A 67 5.48 7.10 -12.64
C TYR A 67 5.45 6.30 -13.96
N GLN A 68 6.47 6.51 -14.81
CA GLN A 68 6.55 5.89 -16.14
C GLN A 68 7.41 4.62 -16.18
N HIS A 69 8.39 4.53 -15.28
CA HIS A 69 9.29 3.38 -15.19
C HIS A 69 9.00 2.62 -13.93
N GLN A 70 8.92 1.29 -14.03
CA GLN A 70 8.63 0.44 -12.88
C GLN A 70 9.64 0.69 -11.75
N LEU A 71 9.11 0.96 -10.56
CA LEU A 71 9.87 1.20 -9.33
C LEU A 71 9.98 -0.04 -8.44
N PHE A 72 9.18 -1.07 -8.71
CA PHE A 72 9.07 -2.29 -7.91
C PHE A 72 9.52 -3.46 -8.75
N GLU A 73 10.46 -4.28 -8.26
CA GLU A 73 11.01 -5.40 -9.00
C GLU A 73 10.30 -6.73 -8.71
N ASN A 74 9.89 -6.94 -7.46
CA ASN A 74 9.30 -8.19 -6.99
C ASN A 74 7.78 -8.21 -7.14
N LEU A 75 7.29 -8.24 -8.38
CA LEU A 75 5.86 -8.22 -8.68
C LEU A 75 5.37 -9.58 -9.20
N ASN A 76 4.17 -9.95 -8.77
CA ASN A 76 3.57 -11.23 -9.10
C ASN A 76 2.88 -11.27 -10.49
N THR A 77 2.60 -10.11 -11.10
CA THR A 77 1.73 -10.03 -12.28
C THR A 77 2.17 -8.96 -13.27
N TYR A 78 2.98 -9.39 -14.26
CA TYR A 78 3.39 -8.51 -15.38
C TYR A 78 2.81 -8.91 -16.72
N TYR A 79 2.11 -10.03 -16.75
CA TYR A 79 1.76 -10.68 -18.00
C TYR A 79 0.28 -10.53 -18.32
N CYS A 80 -0.01 -10.47 -19.62
CA CYS A 80 -1.37 -10.41 -20.12
C CYS A 80 -2.14 -11.68 -19.70
N PRO A 81 -3.25 -11.58 -18.98
CA PRO A 81 -4.04 -12.74 -18.59
C PRO A 81 -4.63 -13.50 -19.78
N LYS A 82 -4.74 -12.85 -20.95
CA LYS A 82 -5.32 -13.44 -22.16
C LYS A 82 -4.32 -14.23 -23.03
N CYS A 83 -3.05 -13.80 -23.10
CA CYS A 83 -2.07 -14.42 -24.01
C CYS A 83 -0.67 -14.60 -23.42
N GLY A 84 -0.44 -14.29 -22.14
CA GLY A 84 0.84 -14.48 -21.46
C GLY A 84 1.97 -13.52 -21.89
N THR A 85 1.72 -12.55 -22.77
CA THR A 85 2.75 -11.60 -23.20
C THR A 85 2.95 -10.52 -22.14
N LYS A 86 4.19 -10.09 -21.92
CA LYS A 86 4.49 -9.00 -20.98
C LYS A 86 3.77 -7.73 -21.39
N LEU A 87 3.04 -7.13 -20.45
CA LEU A 87 2.28 -5.90 -20.65
C LEU A 87 3.21 -4.68 -20.80
N LYS A 88 2.76 -3.70 -21.60
CA LYS A 88 3.34 -2.36 -21.64
C LYS A 88 2.45 -1.38 -20.89
N TYR A 89 3.06 -0.47 -20.15
CA TYR A 89 2.34 0.54 -19.37
C TYR A 89 2.59 1.94 -19.92
N ASP A 90 1.52 2.71 -20.00
CA ASP A 90 1.59 4.15 -20.26
C ASP A 90 2.07 4.89 -19.00
N TYR A 91 1.60 4.40 -17.83
CA TYR A 91 2.03 4.85 -16.50
C TYR A 91 1.64 3.81 -15.45
N TYR A 92 2.30 3.89 -14.30
CA TYR A 92 1.99 3.14 -13.10
C TYR A 92 1.45 4.08 -12.02
N ASN A 93 0.41 3.65 -11.31
CA ASN A 93 -0.05 4.26 -10.07
C ASN A 93 0.68 3.68 -8.87
N PHE A 94 0.85 2.35 -8.86
CA PHE A 94 1.59 1.63 -7.81
C PHE A 94 1.78 0.15 -8.21
N GLU A 95 2.97 -0.42 -8.06
CA GLU A 95 3.26 -1.81 -8.43
C GLU A 95 2.75 -2.12 -9.85
N THR A 96 1.78 -3.03 -9.98
CA THR A 96 1.13 -3.39 -11.27
C THR A 96 -0.11 -2.55 -11.58
N LEU A 97 -0.55 -1.71 -10.66
CA LEU A 97 -1.68 -0.81 -10.88
C LEU A 97 -1.30 0.30 -11.85
N GLY A 98 -2.07 0.48 -12.92
CA GLY A 98 -1.81 1.55 -13.87
C GLY A 98 -2.58 1.40 -15.18
N LYS A 99 -2.18 2.17 -16.19
CA LYS A 99 -2.74 2.08 -17.53
C LYS A 99 -1.85 1.25 -18.43
N TYR A 100 -2.34 0.14 -18.89
CA TYR A 100 -1.59 -0.89 -19.61
C TYR A 100 -2.25 -1.28 -20.97
N ASN A 101 -1.45 -1.88 -21.83
CA ASN A 101 -1.90 -2.56 -23.04
C ASN A 101 -1.03 -3.80 -23.32
N CYS A 102 -1.62 -4.79 -23.97
CA CYS A 102 -0.89 -5.93 -24.47
C CYS A 102 -0.35 -5.63 -25.88
N PRO A 103 0.95 -5.81 -26.14
CA PRO A 103 1.50 -5.59 -27.49
C PRO A 103 1.16 -6.71 -28.48
N ASN A 104 0.57 -7.83 -28.04
CA ASN A 104 0.32 -9.02 -28.82
C ASN A 104 -1.16 -9.35 -29.05
N CYS A 105 -2.08 -8.81 -28.24
CA CYS A 105 -3.52 -8.99 -28.39
C CYS A 105 -4.30 -7.73 -28.04
N ASP A 106 -5.64 -7.81 -28.09
CA ASP A 106 -6.56 -6.70 -27.83
C ASP A 106 -6.74 -6.33 -26.36
N PHE A 107 -6.11 -7.06 -25.44
CA PHE A 107 -6.21 -6.80 -24.00
C PHE A 107 -5.55 -5.48 -23.62
N LYS A 108 -6.33 -4.60 -22.99
CA LYS A 108 -5.86 -3.25 -22.59
C LYS A 108 -6.70 -2.70 -21.44
N TRP A 109 -6.19 -1.69 -20.81
CA TRP A 109 -6.95 -0.84 -19.90
C TRP A 109 -8.07 -0.13 -20.66
N GLU A 110 -9.25 -0.12 -20.09
CA GLU A 110 -10.44 0.55 -20.63
C GLU A 110 -10.95 1.55 -19.60
N GLU A 111 -11.68 2.56 -20.05
CA GLU A 111 -12.23 3.55 -19.14
C GLU A 111 -13.27 2.91 -18.20
N PRO A 112 -13.04 2.91 -16.87
CA PRO A 112 -13.93 2.26 -15.94
C PRO A 112 -15.22 3.07 -15.70
N LEU A 113 -16.24 2.41 -15.15
CA LEU A 113 -17.51 3.07 -14.77
C LEU A 113 -17.31 4.22 -13.78
N VAL A 114 -16.37 4.08 -12.87
CA VAL A 114 -16.00 5.12 -11.90
C VAL A 114 -14.52 5.41 -12.02
N LEU A 115 -14.19 6.58 -12.56
CA LEU A 115 -12.82 7.03 -12.69
C LEU A 115 -12.55 8.17 -11.69
N GLY A 116 -11.61 7.93 -10.80
CA GLY A 116 -11.10 8.96 -9.89
C GLY A 116 -10.03 9.81 -10.58
N ASN A 117 -10.24 11.10 -10.62
CA ASN A 117 -9.31 12.09 -11.17
C ASN A 117 -8.71 12.97 -10.06
N THR A 118 -7.66 13.70 -10.35
CA THR A 118 -7.09 14.71 -9.45
C THR A 118 -6.92 14.20 -8.03
N LEU A 119 -6.15 13.11 -7.90
CA LEU A 119 -5.81 12.55 -6.60
C LEU A 119 -4.87 13.49 -5.84
N ASP A 120 -5.24 13.82 -4.59
CA ASP A 120 -4.38 14.53 -3.65
C ASP A 120 -4.27 13.76 -2.33
N LEU A 121 -3.11 13.11 -2.14
CA LEU A 121 -2.84 12.33 -0.93
C LEU A 121 -2.53 13.22 0.28
N GLU A 122 -2.10 14.46 0.09
CA GLU A 122 -1.82 15.39 1.19
C GLU A 122 -3.12 15.92 1.79
N GLU A 123 -4.07 16.30 0.93
CA GLU A 123 -5.41 16.68 1.35
C GLU A 123 -6.32 15.49 1.67
N GLY A 124 -5.93 14.27 1.29
CA GLY A 124 -6.74 13.07 1.47
C GLY A 124 -8.01 13.09 0.61
N THR A 125 -7.91 13.50 -0.67
CA THR A 125 -9.07 13.65 -1.54
C THR A 125 -8.84 13.16 -2.96
N ILE A 126 -9.93 12.79 -3.63
CA ILE A 126 -9.97 12.44 -5.06
C ILE A 126 -11.21 13.07 -5.69
N VAL A 127 -11.15 13.39 -6.97
CA VAL A 127 -12.31 13.94 -7.71
C VAL A 127 -12.99 12.81 -8.48
N VAL A 128 -14.30 12.65 -8.29
CA VAL A 128 -15.18 11.74 -9.04
C VAL A 128 -16.31 12.56 -9.65
N ASN A 129 -16.52 12.48 -10.95
CA ASN A 129 -17.57 13.23 -11.67
C ASN A 129 -17.57 14.73 -11.31
N ASN A 130 -16.41 15.37 -11.30
CA ASN A 130 -16.19 16.78 -10.93
C ASN A 130 -16.53 17.14 -9.47
N LYS A 131 -16.71 16.18 -8.58
CA LYS A 131 -16.97 16.37 -7.16
C LYS A 131 -15.84 15.85 -6.32
N LYS A 132 -15.43 16.61 -5.31
CA LYS A 132 -14.36 16.24 -4.38
C LYS A 132 -14.89 15.24 -3.35
N VAL A 133 -14.19 14.10 -3.22
CA VAL A 133 -14.52 12.98 -2.33
C VAL A 133 -13.34 12.74 -1.40
N SER A 134 -13.60 12.64 -0.10
CA SER A 134 -12.60 12.25 0.88
C SER A 134 -12.17 10.80 0.66
N ILE A 135 -10.87 10.52 0.73
CA ILE A 135 -10.35 9.15 0.68
C ILE A 135 -10.07 8.57 2.08
N GLY A 136 -10.36 9.33 3.13
CA GLY A 136 -10.25 8.85 4.49
C GLY A 136 -8.85 8.62 5.03
N GLY A 137 -7.84 9.11 4.34
CA GLY A 137 -6.44 9.00 4.72
C GLY A 137 -5.54 9.62 3.66
N ASP A 138 -4.25 9.38 3.75
CA ASP A 138 -3.23 9.94 2.86
C ASP A 138 -2.39 8.86 2.14
N MET A 139 -2.92 7.64 2.10
CA MET A 139 -2.32 6.49 1.41
C MET A 139 -3.08 6.19 0.12
N LEU A 140 -2.36 5.71 -0.89
CA LEU A 140 -2.97 5.40 -2.19
C LEU A 140 -4.09 4.34 -2.09
N PHE A 141 -3.94 3.33 -1.23
CA PHE A 141 -4.98 2.32 -1.03
C PHE A 141 -6.30 2.91 -0.50
N ASN A 142 -6.24 4.03 0.23
CA ASN A 142 -7.45 4.71 0.67
C ASN A 142 -8.29 5.19 -0.53
N ALA A 143 -7.64 5.71 -1.58
CA ALA A 143 -8.32 6.12 -2.80
C ALA A 143 -8.99 4.93 -3.50
N TYR A 144 -8.28 3.81 -3.68
CA TYR A 144 -8.84 2.60 -4.27
C TYR A 144 -10.02 2.04 -3.45
N ASN A 145 -9.90 1.97 -2.13
CA ASN A 145 -10.98 1.52 -1.25
C ASN A 145 -12.22 2.44 -1.31
N THR A 146 -11.99 3.76 -1.37
CA THR A 146 -13.07 4.73 -1.54
C THR A 146 -13.79 4.55 -2.87
N LEU A 147 -13.05 4.39 -3.97
CA LEU A 147 -13.64 4.16 -5.29
C LEU A 147 -14.40 2.83 -5.37
N ALA A 148 -13.88 1.77 -4.73
CA ALA A 148 -14.58 0.48 -4.64
C ALA A 148 -15.92 0.63 -3.92
N SER A 149 -15.92 1.31 -2.77
CA SER A 149 -17.14 1.58 -2.00
C SER A 149 -18.11 2.47 -2.78
N PHE A 150 -17.62 3.52 -3.41
CA PHE A 150 -18.41 4.42 -4.25
C PHE A 150 -19.08 3.66 -5.39
N THR A 151 -18.34 2.81 -6.09
CA THR A 151 -18.82 1.99 -7.21
C THR A 151 -19.94 1.04 -6.76
N PHE A 152 -19.73 0.35 -5.64
CA PHE A 152 -20.74 -0.53 -5.06
C PHE A 152 -22.02 0.22 -4.70
N LEU A 153 -21.90 1.33 -3.97
CA LEU A 153 -23.06 2.11 -3.53
C LEU A 153 -23.85 2.69 -4.72
N LYS A 154 -23.15 3.11 -5.78
CA LYS A 154 -23.76 3.56 -7.03
C LYS A 154 -24.51 2.42 -7.72
N GLU A 155 -23.92 1.23 -7.79
CA GLU A 155 -24.52 0.06 -8.45
C GLU A 155 -25.80 -0.43 -7.73
N ILE A 156 -25.88 -0.33 -6.42
CA ILE A 156 -27.12 -0.66 -5.67
C ILE A 156 -28.16 0.47 -5.70
N GLY A 157 -27.93 1.52 -6.50
CA GLY A 157 -28.92 2.55 -6.82
C GLY A 157 -28.92 3.77 -5.89
N LEU A 158 -27.91 3.97 -5.04
CA LEU A 158 -27.82 5.19 -4.25
C LEU A 158 -27.47 6.39 -5.12
N LYS A 159 -28.09 7.53 -4.81
CA LYS A 159 -27.80 8.80 -5.50
C LYS A 159 -26.37 9.26 -5.16
N GLU A 160 -25.65 9.67 -6.18
CA GLU A 160 -24.25 10.08 -6.09
C GLU A 160 -23.99 11.14 -5.01
N ASP A 161 -24.87 12.17 -4.91
CA ASP A 161 -24.73 13.20 -3.89
C ASP A 161 -24.79 12.63 -2.47
N LYS A 162 -25.64 11.63 -2.24
CA LYS A 162 -25.76 10.97 -0.94
C LYS A 162 -24.56 10.09 -0.63
N ILE A 163 -23.99 9.44 -1.64
CA ILE A 163 -22.75 8.67 -1.50
C ILE A 163 -21.62 9.60 -1.07
N ILE A 164 -21.43 10.71 -1.78
CA ILE A 164 -20.38 11.70 -1.49
C ILE A 164 -20.55 12.32 -0.12
N GLU A 165 -21.77 12.75 0.22
CA GLU A 165 -22.10 13.29 1.53
C GLU A 165 -21.73 12.30 2.65
N SER A 166 -22.12 11.05 2.49
CA SER A 166 -21.84 10.00 3.48
C SER A 166 -20.34 9.74 3.64
N ILE A 167 -19.61 9.63 2.52
CA ILE A 167 -18.15 9.40 2.55
C ILE A 167 -17.44 10.60 3.20
N ASN A 168 -17.80 11.84 2.81
CA ASN A 168 -17.16 13.04 3.32
C ASN A 168 -17.44 13.30 4.80
N ASN A 169 -18.58 12.85 5.30
CA ASN A 169 -18.97 12.99 6.71
C ASN A 169 -18.47 11.84 7.60
N HIS A 170 -17.94 10.78 7.00
CA HIS A 170 -17.42 9.65 7.77
C HIS A 170 -16.10 10.03 8.46
N ASN A 171 -16.04 9.83 9.79
CA ASN A 171 -14.79 10.00 10.53
C ASN A 171 -13.86 8.83 10.21
N HIS A 172 -12.86 9.09 9.41
CA HIS A 172 -11.81 8.12 9.12
C HIS A 172 -10.75 8.15 10.22
N ASN A 173 -10.25 6.97 10.58
CA ASN A 173 -9.06 6.87 11.41
C ASN A 173 -7.87 7.44 10.64
N LYS A 174 -7.47 8.64 11.00
CA LYS A 174 -6.25 9.24 10.45
C LYS A 174 -5.04 8.41 10.87
N ASN A 175 -4.01 8.39 10.04
CA ASN A 175 -2.71 7.88 10.45
C ASN A 175 -2.28 8.59 11.75
N MET A 176 -1.58 7.85 12.61
CA MET A 176 -1.02 8.44 13.83
C MET A 176 0.04 9.45 13.44
N GLU A 177 -0.23 10.71 13.71
CA GLU A 177 0.68 11.82 13.43
C GLU A 177 0.64 12.83 14.56
N PHE A 178 1.83 13.28 15.01
CA PHE A 178 1.95 14.32 16.02
C PHE A 178 3.24 15.12 15.85
N VAL A 179 3.30 16.28 16.50
CA VAL A 179 4.49 17.16 16.52
C VAL A 179 5.01 17.25 17.95
N LYS A 180 6.32 17.01 18.13
CA LYS A 180 7.02 17.21 19.39
C LYS A 180 8.39 17.81 19.11
N ASN A 181 8.80 18.84 19.87
CA ASN A 181 10.11 19.49 19.77
C ASN A 181 10.48 19.88 18.31
N LYS A 182 9.53 20.43 17.55
CA LYS A 182 9.67 20.84 16.14
C LYS A 182 9.95 19.68 15.18
N LYS A 183 9.75 18.44 15.60
CA LYS A 183 9.80 17.23 14.75
C LYS A 183 8.38 16.72 14.53
N ARG A 184 8.10 16.26 13.31
CA ARG A 184 6.86 15.57 12.94
C ARG A 184 7.11 14.06 13.03
N TYR A 185 6.24 13.37 13.71
CA TYR A 185 6.24 11.91 13.84
C TYR A 185 5.00 11.36 13.13
N LYS A 186 5.20 10.40 12.26
CA LYS A 186 4.11 9.77 11.53
C LYS A 186 4.29 8.26 11.48
N ALA A 187 3.39 7.54 12.13
CA ALA A 187 3.37 6.09 12.08
C ALA A 187 2.45 5.61 10.94
N LEU A 188 3.03 4.79 10.07
CA LEU A 188 2.36 4.13 8.96
C LEU A 188 2.11 2.67 9.37
N ASN A 189 0.84 2.31 9.48
CA ASN A 189 0.44 0.99 9.91
C ASN A 189 0.53 -0.02 8.75
N CYS A 190 1.44 -0.98 8.88
CA CYS A 190 1.60 -2.08 7.95
C CYS A 190 0.99 -3.36 8.52
N LYS A 191 0.50 -4.21 7.64
CA LYS A 191 0.09 -5.56 8.04
C LYS A 191 1.31 -6.46 8.03
N ALA A 192 1.59 -7.12 9.17
CA ALA A 192 2.66 -8.09 9.25
C ALA A 192 2.58 -9.14 8.13
N GLU A 193 3.73 -9.59 7.64
CA GLU A 193 3.85 -10.63 6.62
C GLU A 193 3.19 -10.27 5.26
N ASN A 194 2.93 -8.98 5.00
CA ASN A 194 2.33 -8.53 3.75
C ASN A 194 3.18 -7.45 3.08
N ALA A 195 4.02 -7.87 2.13
CA ALA A 195 4.96 -6.99 1.44
C ALA A 195 4.27 -5.79 0.76
N THR A 196 3.09 -5.97 0.15
CA THR A 196 2.35 -4.89 -0.52
C THR A 196 2.00 -3.75 0.44
N THR A 197 1.62 -4.04 1.70
CA THR A 197 1.35 -2.96 2.66
C THR A 197 2.60 -2.23 3.07
N TYR A 198 3.73 -2.93 3.20
CA TYR A 198 5.04 -2.31 3.44
C TYR A 198 5.50 -1.49 2.24
N ASN A 199 5.34 -1.99 1.02
CA ASN A 199 5.66 -1.26 -0.21
C ASN A 199 4.87 0.06 -0.30
N GLN A 200 3.60 0.07 0.07
CA GLN A 200 2.83 1.32 0.12
C GLN A 200 3.38 2.31 1.15
N CYS A 201 3.79 1.83 2.33
CA CYS A 201 4.43 2.67 3.34
C CYS A 201 5.80 3.19 2.88
N VAL A 202 6.63 2.33 2.29
CA VAL A 202 7.93 2.69 1.69
C VAL A 202 7.74 3.73 0.58
N TYR A 203 6.73 3.53 -0.29
CA TYR A 203 6.42 4.47 -1.36
C TYR A 203 5.96 5.84 -0.82
N LYS A 204 5.14 5.87 0.22
CA LYS A 204 4.75 7.12 0.91
C LYS A 204 5.97 7.87 1.43
N VAL A 205 6.90 7.17 2.07
CA VAL A 205 8.16 7.74 2.58
C VAL A 205 9.07 8.22 1.44
N TYR A 206 9.13 7.48 0.32
CA TYR A 206 9.88 7.85 -0.88
C TYR A 206 9.38 9.14 -1.54
N LEU A 207 8.06 9.36 -1.55
CA LEU A 207 7.46 10.57 -2.12
C LEU A 207 7.80 11.84 -1.34
N ASP A 208 8.01 11.74 -0.05
CA ASP A 208 8.46 12.86 0.78
C ASP A 208 9.93 13.17 0.50
N LYS A 209 10.24 14.43 0.18
CA LYS A 209 11.62 14.88 -0.15
C LYS A 209 12.30 15.60 1.03
N GLU A 210 11.63 15.75 2.16
CA GLU A 210 12.25 16.29 3.38
C GLU A 210 13.26 15.29 3.96
N LEU A 211 14.29 15.83 4.64
CA LEU A 211 15.24 15.00 5.37
C LEU A 211 14.54 14.26 6.49
N LYS A 212 14.61 12.93 6.49
CA LYS A 212 13.83 12.07 7.36
C LYS A 212 14.66 10.97 8.01
N ASP A 213 14.18 10.52 9.16
CA ASP A 213 14.53 9.24 9.76
C ASP A 213 13.39 8.26 9.57
N VAL A 214 13.72 6.98 9.43
CA VAL A 214 12.74 5.91 9.27
C VAL A 214 12.95 4.85 10.35
N ILE A 215 11.89 4.49 11.05
CA ILE A 215 11.88 3.41 12.05
C ILE A 215 11.10 2.26 11.45
N ILE A 216 11.70 1.08 11.36
CA ILE A 216 11.08 -0.14 10.83
C ILE A 216 11.10 -1.19 11.93
N GLY A 217 9.94 -1.74 12.26
CA GLY A 217 9.90 -2.77 13.29
C GLY A 217 8.52 -3.34 13.58
N TRP A 218 8.55 -4.45 14.29
CA TRP A 218 7.39 -5.16 14.81
C TRP A 218 7.76 -5.95 16.06
N LYS A 219 6.77 -6.21 16.88
CA LYS A 219 6.94 -6.97 18.12
C LYS A 219 6.83 -8.47 17.87
N GLU A 220 5.88 -8.85 17.05
CA GLU A 220 5.56 -10.24 16.76
C GLU A 220 5.13 -10.41 15.30
N ILE A 221 5.64 -11.43 14.61
CA ILE A 221 5.32 -11.63 13.18
C ILE A 221 3.88 -12.15 13.05
N SER A 222 3.51 -13.18 13.80
CA SER A 222 2.19 -13.78 13.74
C SER A 222 1.71 -14.24 15.10
N ARG A 223 0.50 -13.83 15.49
CA ARG A 223 -0.15 -14.31 16.72
C ARG A 223 -0.71 -15.73 16.61
N ARG A 224 -0.87 -16.24 15.39
CA ARG A 224 -1.52 -17.53 15.13
C ARG A 224 -0.55 -18.67 14.95
N TYR A 225 0.68 -18.37 14.53
CA TYR A 225 1.69 -19.36 14.18
C TYR A 225 3.03 -18.90 14.77
N HIS A 226 3.70 -19.78 15.49
CA HIS A 226 5.10 -19.56 15.86
C HIS A 226 5.95 -19.73 14.60
N HIS A 227 6.05 -18.67 13.82
CA HIS A 227 6.65 -18.70 12.49
C HIS A 227 7.82 -17.74 12.45
N PHE A 228 8.94 -18.23 11.95
CA PHE A 228 10.19 -17.48 11.81
C PHE A 228 10.53 -17.17 10.34
N ASP A 229 9.55 -17.31 9.44
CA ASP A 229 9.76 -17.01 8.02
C ASP A 229 9.67 -15.51 7.77
N VAL A 230 10.82 -14.93 7.47
CA VAL A 230 10.96 -13.51 7.10
C VAL A 230 11.21 -13.33 5.60
N SER A 231 10.96 -14.33 4.77
CA SER A 231 11.19 -14.28 3.31
C SER A 231 10.40 -13.14 2.64
N TRP A 232 9.24 -12.79 3.17
CA TRP A 232 8.42 -11.68 2.70
C TRP A 232 9.13 -10.30 2.76
N LEU A 233 10.17 -10.15 3.58
CA LEU A 233 11.00 -8.95 3.59
C LEU A 233 11.71 -8.71 2.26
N TYR A 234 11.98 -9.77 1.51
CA TYR A 234 12.67 -9.69 0.22
C TYR A 234 11.74 -9.24 -0.91
N ASP A 235 10.43 -9.25 -0.67
CA ASP A 235 9.42 -8.74 -1.59
C ASP A 235 9.13 -7.23 -1.35
N ILE A 236 9.78 -6.60 -0.35
CA ILE A 236 9.66 -5.17 -0.05
C ILE A 236 10.75 -4.39 -0.77
N GLU A 237 10.36 -3.32 -1.45
CA GLU A 237 11.26 -2.45 -2.24
C GLU A 237 11.93 -1.37 -1.36
N PHE A 238 12.75 -1.80 -0.39
CA PHE A 238 13.51 -0.88 0.47
C PHE A 238 14.55 -0.06 -0.30
N GLU A 239 14.88 -0.43 -1.52
CA GLU A 239 15.73 0.29 -2.46
C GLU A 239 15.24 1.73 -2.66
N LEU A 240 13.94 1.97 -2.61
CA LEU A 240 13.33 3.31 -2.69
C LEU A 240 13.73 4.23 -1.53
N LEU A 241 14.12 3.67 -0.39
CA LEU A 241 14.61 4.45 0.76
C LEU A 241 16.07 4.89 0.59
N ASN A 242 16.83 4.28 -0.32
CA ASN A 242 18.21 4.64 -0.58
C ASN A 242 18.30 5.92 -1.44
N ASN A 243 18.06 7.06 -0.83
CA ASN A 243 18.10 8.37 -1.50
C ASN A 243 18.63 9.46 -0.55
N ASP A 244 18.86 10.66 -1.09
CA ASP A 244 19.48 11.78 -0.36
C ASP A 244 18.63 12.32 0.80
N SER A 245 17.32 12.07 0.80
CA SER A 245 16.43 12.50 1.88
C SER A 245 16.43 11.56 3.07
N LEU A 246 17.09 10.40 2.99
CA LEU A 246 17.28 9.49 4.11
C LEU A 246 18.46 9.93 4.98
N ASN A 247 18.19 10.24 6.25
CA ASN A 247 19.23 10.50 7.25
C ASN A 247 19.65 9.21 7.97
N LYS A 248 18.72 8.54 8.67
CA LYS A 248 18.96 7.29 9.40
C LYS A 248 17.78 6.32 9.23
N ILE A 249 18.08 5.03 9.33
CA ILE A 249 17.07 3.97 9.51
C ILE A 249 17.33 3.24 10.81
N TYR A 250 16.28 3.06 11.59
CA TYR A 250 16.29 2.28 12.83
C TYR A 250 15.53 0.98 12.60
N ALA A 251 16.24 -0.14 12.62
CA ALA A 251 15.66 -1.47 12.61
C ALA A 251 15.41 -1.94 14.05
N VAL A 252 14.15 -2.11 14.43
CA VAL A 252 13.77 -2.28 15.84
C VAL A 252 12.97 -3.57 16.06
N GLY A 253 13.23 -4.21 17.18
CA GLY A 253 12.47 -5.36 17.64
C GLY A 253 13.07 -6.71 17.28
N ILE A 254 12.23 -7.75 17.28
CA ILE A 254 12.66 -9.16 17.22
C ILE A 254 13.46 -9.51 15.96
N ASP A 255 13.14 -8.87 14.83
CA ASP A 255 13.79 -9.16 13.54
C ASP A 255 14.77 -8.07 13.10
N LYS A 256 15.25 -7.23 14.00
CA LYS A 256 16.18 -6.13 13.70
C LYS A 256 17.36 -6.53 12.83
N GLU A 257 17.94 -7.72 13.04
CA GLU A 257 19.09 -8.21 12.27
C GLU A 257 18.68 -8.65 10.85
N ASN A 258 17.49 -9.23 10.69
CA ASN A 258 16.96 -9.60 9.37
C ASN A 258 16.58 -8.32 8.57
N ILE A 259 16.00 -7.34 9.23
CA ILE A 259 15.73 -6.02 8.64
C ILE A 259 17.05 -5.37 8.23
N LYS A 260 18.07 -5.32 9.11
CA LYS A 260 19.41 -4.77 8.77
C LYS A 260 19.99 -5.45 7.53
N LYS A 261 19.99 -6.79 7.48
CA LYS A 261 20.49 -7.54 6.32
C LYS A 261 19.76 -7.15 5.03
N ARG A 262 18.43 -7.05 5.08
CA ARG A 262 17.63 -6.65 3.91
C ARG A 262 17.91 -5.21 3.48
N LEU A 263 18.11 -4.29 4.42
CA LEU A 263 18.46 -2.89 4.13
C LEU A 263 19.86 -2.77 3.49
N LEU A 264 20.83 -3.58 3.94
CA LEU A 264 22.15 -3.65 3.31
C LEU A 264 22.07 -4.16 1.86
N LEU A 265 21.22 -5.16 1.59
CA LEU A 265 20.94 -5.63 0.23
C LEU A 265 20.29 -4.54 -0.63
N ALA A 266 19.46 -3.67 -0.05
CA ALA A 266 18.92 -2.47 -0.69
C ALA A 266 19.98 -1.37 -0.88
N ARG A 267 21.26 -1.66 -0.62
CA ARG A 267 22.40 -0.75 -0.75
C ARG A 267 22.30 0.50 0.13
N ILE A 268 21.54 0.45 1.21
CA ILE A 268 21.54 1.51 2.21
C ILE A 268 22.86 1.48 2.97
N PRO A 269 23.60 2.61 3.06
CA PRO A 269 24.89 2.65 3.76
C PRO A 269 24.77 2.17 5.21
N GLU A 270 25.69 1.32 5.65
CA GLU A 270 25.65 0.70 6.98
C GLU A 270 25.70 1.73 8.11
N ASP A 271 26.42 2.83 7.92
CA ASP A 271 26.50 3.93 8.86
C ASP A 271 25.17 4.69 9.05
N LYS A 272 24.20 4.49 8.15
CA LYS A 272 22.84 5.01 8.29
C LYS A 272 21.91 4.04 9.03
N ILE A 273 22.28 2.78 9.24
CA ILE A 273 21.44 1.74 9.84
C ILE A 273 21.78 1.56 11.31
N ILE A 274 20.78 1.67 12.18
CA ILE A 274 20.90 1.46 13.62
C ILE A 274 19.95 0.31 13.99
N THR A 275 20.44 -0.69 14.74
CA THR A 275 19.63 -1.78 15.29
C THR A 275 19.38 -1.57 16.78
N ALA A 276 18.19 -1.92 17.26
CA ALA A 276 17.83 -1.84 18.68
C ALA A 276 16.77 -2.89 19.04
N ASP A 277 16.70 -3.25 20.31
CA ASP A 277 15.70 -4.20 20.81
C ASP A 277 14.32 -3.53 21.01
N SER A 278 14.31 -2.23 21.26
CA SER A 278 13.09 -1.48 21.55
C SER A 278 13.11 -0.05 21.03
N LEU A 279 11.93 0.56 20.92
CA LEU A 279 11.78 1.97 20.59
C LEU A 279 12.42 2.90 21.64
N SER A 280 12.41 2.49 22.92
CA SER A 280 12.99 3.28 24.02
C SER A 280 14.49 3.44 23.87
N GLU A 281 15.21 2.41 23.37
CA GLU A 281 16.66 2.48 23.15
C GLU A 281 17.05 3.52 22.11
N ILE A 282 16.22 3.70 21.08
CA ILE A 282 16.49 4.66 20.01
C ILE A 282 15.99 6.07 20.30
N LYS A 283 15.16 6.28 21.33
CA LYS A 283 14.50 7.56 21.64
C LYS A 283 15.49 8.73 21.62
N LYS A 284 16.56 8.66 22.39
CA LYS A 284 17.57 9.72 22.47
C LYS A 284 18.22 10.02 21.12
N SER A 285 18.52 8.98 20.33
CA SER A 285 19.11 9.11 18.98
C SER A 285 18.17 9.80 18.02
N VAL A 286 16.90 9.42 18.02
CA VAL A 286 15.84 10.02 17.17
C VAL A 286 15.59 11.48 17.56
N GLU A 287 15.51 11.77 18.88
CA GLU A 287 15.32 13.14 19.39
C GLU A 287 16.51 14.06 19.06
N ALA A 288 17.74 13.56 19.11
CA ALA A 288 18.96 14.29 18.75
C ALA A 288 19.21 14.37 17.23
N SER A 289 18.45 13.63 16.41
CA SER A 289 18.62 13.62 14.96
C SER A 289 18.39 15.00 14.34
N LYS A 290 19.09 15.30 13.25
CA LYS A 290 18.87 16.49 12.44
C LYS A 290 17.61 16.42 11.56
N ALA A 291 17.05 15.23 11.36
CA ALA A 291 15.81 15.04 10.62
C ALA A 291 14.64 15.68 11.38
N LYS A 292 13.76 16.36 10.63
CA LYS A 292 12.53 16.95 11.18
C LYS A 292 11.32 16.06 10.99
N MET A 293 11.40 15.12 10.07
CA MET A 293 10.36 14.13 9.79
C MET A 293 10.84 12.76 10.25
N ILE A 294 10.03 12.09 11.07
CA ILE A 294 10.28 10.76 11.61
C ILE A 294 9.13 9.84 11.16
N TYR A 295 9.42 8.91 10.30
CA TYR A 295 8.46 7.90 9.88
C TYR A 295 8.61 6.62 10.69
N GLY A 296 7.50 6.05 11.14
CA GLY A 296 7.43 4.68 11.61
C GLY A 296 6.75 3.81 10.53
N ILE A 297 7.43 2.86 9.93
CA ILE A 297 6.87 1.79 9.10
C ILE A 297 6.68 0.60 10.04
N LEU A 298 5.51 0.49 10.64
CA LEU A 298 5.28 -0.33 11.83
C LEU A 298 4.11 -1.28 11.65
N ASN A 299 4.19 -2.43 12.29
CA ASN A 299 3.02 -3.26 12.51
C ASN A 299 2.11 -2.65 13.60
N PHE A 300 0.84 -3.04 13.59
CA PHE A 300 -0.17 -2.53 14.55
C PHE A 300 0.27 -2.68 16.01
N ASP A 301 1.07 -3.70 16.35
CA ASP A 301 1.61 -3.95 17.70
C ASP A 301 2.58 -2.88 18.18
N TYR A 302 3.17 -2.12 17.26
CA TYR A 302 4.13 -1.06 17.55
C TYR A 302 3.53 0.35 17.45
N MET A 303 2.27 0.48 17.05
CA MET A 303 1.62 1.80 16.89
C MET A 303 1.51 2.53 18.23
N GLU A 304 0.91 1.90 19.22
CA GLU A 304 0.78 2.48 20.57
C GLU A 304 2.16 2.63 21.27
N PRO A 305 3.08 1.64 21.25
CA PRO A 305 4.45 1.86 21.73
C PRO A 305 5.20 3.00 21.05
N PHE A 306 4.98 3.24 19.75
CA PHE A 306 5.58 4.39 19.06
C PHE A 306 5.02 5.71 19.60
N GLU A 307 3.71 5.82 19.77
CA GLU A 307 3.07 7.02 20.31
C GLU A 307 3.55 7.28 21.74
N SER A 308 3.47 6.32 22.63
CA SER A 308 3.88 6.47 24.03
C SER A 308 5.38 6.81 24.17
N THR A 309 6.24 6.17 23.35
CA THR A 309 7.68 6.43 23.40
C THR A 309 8.03 7.87 22.99
N PHE A 310 7.43 8.37 21.90
CA PHE A 310 7.86 9.63 21.30
C PHE A 310 6.96 10.82 21.64
N LYS A 311 5.70 10.62 22.03
CA LYS A 311 4.77 11.70 22.38
C LYS A 311 4.86 12.10 23.84
N GLU A 312 5.02 11.12 24.73
CA GLU A 312 5.08 11.38 26.16
C GLU A 312 6.49 11.83 26.60
N ASP A 313 6.56 12.80 27.50
CA ASP A 313 7.81 13.14 28.16
C ASP A 313 8.13 12.03 29.16
N THR A 314 9.37 11.57 29.15
CA THR A 314 9.88 10.66 30.18
C THR A 314 9.83 11.42 31.53
N LEU A 315 8.95 10.96 32.42
CA LEU A 315 8.91 11.44 33.82
C LEU A 315 10.26 11.23 34.52
#